data_08d679b711835208425c045c3559b717
#
_entry.id   08d679b711835208425c045c3559b717
#
_cell.length_a   1.000
_cell.length_b   1.000
_cell.length_c   1.000
_cell.angle_alpha   90.00
_cell.angle_beta   90.00
_cell.angle_gamma   90.00
#
_symmetry.space_group_name_H-M   'P 1'
#
loop_
_entity.id
_entity.type
_entity.pdbx_description
1 polymer ?
#
loop_
_entity_poly.entity_id
_entity_poly.type
_entity_poly.pdbx_seq_one_letter_code
_entity_poly.pdbx_strand_id
1 'polypeptide(L)'
;MVIEIYINSPKSKSKPIAIKVNENDTIGSVKEKYYSIVGSRANNQWIYDASVLNDDETILTLGIENEDNIEAFTPSRGGGDFGIDMADISNEKGIVRCNYGKNAAKWNIITKGLNVDGICKNEKCEAYNQEVDCPIGIGSFDLVRDADRIKCPICNNEIDPTTCVFCKCEYKLEGKKKLNGKTEHVSTNWKRVEKDYEYYDPKKSGIVRWLMLIIETKPL
;
A
#
# COMPACT_ATOMS: atom_id res chain seq x y z
N MET A 1 18.12 -18.10 -22.64
CA MET A 1 17.60 -19.23 -21.84
C MET A 1 16.10 -19.04 -21.67
N VAL A 2 15.32 -20.17 -21.60
CA VAL A 2 13.87 -20.09 -21.31
C VAL A 2 13.66 -20.37 -19.83
N ILE A 3 12.93 -19.49 -19.14
CA ILE A 3 12.57 -19.64 -17.74
C ILE A 3 11.05 -19.60 -17.58
N GLU A 4 10.53 -20.07 -16.48
CA GLU A 4 9.13 -19.99 -16.11
C GLU A 4 8.97 -18.99 -14.96
N ILE A 5 8.08 -18.01 -15.12
CA ILE A 5 7.78 -17.00 -14.10
C ILE A 5 6.31 -17.05 -13.75
N TYR A 6 5.94 -16.57 -12.57
CA TYR A 6 4.58 -16.59 -12.06
C TYR A 6 4.00 -15.19 -11.99
N ILE A 7 2.83 -14.97 -12.59
CA ILE A 7 2.12 -13.71 -12.51
C ILE A 7 1.00 -13.83 -11.48
N ASN A 8 1.13 -13.08 -10.41
CA ASN A 8 0.15 -12.98 -9.33
C ASN A 8 -0.76 -11.78 -9.54
N SER A 9 -2.09 -11.97 -9.47
CA SER A 9 -3.04 -10.88 -9.42
C SER A 9 -3.70 -10.87 -8.05
N PRO A 10 -3.43 -9.89 -7.18
CA PRO A 10 -3.94 -9.86 -5.81
C PRO A 10 -5.47 -9.74 -5.73
N LYS A 11 -6.13 -9.27 -6.79
CA LYS A 11 -7.61 -9.23 -6.88
C LYS A 11 -8.23 -10.54 -7.32
N SER A 12 -7.45 -11.48 -7.82
CA SER A 12 -7.93 -12.79 -8.25
C SER A 12 -7.68 -13.81 -7.13
N LYS A 13 -8.72 -14.47 -6.65
CA LYS A 13 -8.60 -15.67 -5.81
C LYS A 13 -8.06 -16.87 -6.62
N SER A 14 -7.67 -16.67 -7.88
CA SER A 14 -7.09 -17.67 -8.76
C SER A 14 -5.63 -17.93 -8.41
N LYS A 15 -5.16 -19.14 -8.77
CA LYS A 15 -3.73 -19.49 -8.64
C LYS A 15 -2.88 -18.58 -9.55
N PRO A 16 -1.59 -18.36 -9.20
CA PRO A 16 -0.64 -17.68 -10.06
C PRO A 16 -0.64 -18.28 -11.48
N ILE A 17 -0.47 -17.43 -12.47
CA ILE A 17 -0.38 -17.86 -13.86
C ILE A 17 1.08 -18.03 -14.23
N ALA A 18 1.48 -19.25 -14.58
CA ALA A 18 2.82 -19.54 -15.05
C ALA A 18 2.99 -19.11 -16.51
N ILE A 19 4.06 -18.40 -16.83
CA ILE A 19 4.40 -17.94 -18.17
C ILE A 19 5.85 -18.29 -18.49
N LYS A 20 6.06 -18.94 -19.65
CA LYS A 20 7.40 -19.18 -20.18
C LYS A 20 7.91 -17.97 -20.94
N VAL A 21 9.09 -17.49 -20.57
CA VAL A 21 9.73 -16.30 -21.13
C VAL A 21 11.18 -16.57 -21.46
N ASN A 22 11.74 -15.79 -22.39
CA ASN A 22 13.17 -15.75 -22.66
C ASN A 22 13.80 -14.58 -21.92
N GLU A 23 15.06 -14.66 -21.61
CA GLU A 23 15.80 -13.58 -20.95
C GLU A 23 15.78 -12.24 -21.71
N ASN A 24 15.63 -12.27 -23.03
CA ASN A 24 15.53 -11.09 -23.89
C ASN A 24 14.09 -10.63 -24.13
N ASP A 25 13.09 -11.34 -23.61
CA ASP A 25 11.70 -10.90 -23.72
C ASP A 25 11.51 -9.59 -22.92
N THR A 26 10.84 -8.62 -23.53
CA THR A 26 10.48 -7.38 -22.84
C THR A 26 9.23 -7.60 -21.96
N ILE A 27 9.10 -6.80 -20.93
CA ILE A 27 7.93 -6.83 -20.05
C ILE A 27 6.64 -6.61 -20.86
N GLY A 28 6.66 -5.73 -21.86
CA GLY A 28 5.54 -5.52 -22.77
C GLY A 28 5.14 -6.82 -23.49
N SER A 29 6.12 -7.60 -24.00
CA SER A 29 5.84 -8.88 -24.66
C SER A 29 5.30 -9.95 -23.70
N VAL A 30 5.77 -9.94 -22.45
CA VAL A 30 5.28 -10.84 -21.39
C VAL A 30 3.85 -10.47 -20.99
N LYS A 31 3.52 -9.18 -20.89
CA LYS A 31 2.15 -8.69 -20.68
C LYS A 31 1.19 -9.17 -21.75
N GLU A 32 1.58 -9.13 -23.03
CA GLU A 32 0.74 -9.63 -24.12
C GLU A 32 0.48 -11.14 -24.01
N LYS A 33 1.49 -11.93 -23.64
CA LYS A 33 1.31 -13.37 -23.36
C LYS A 33 0.31 -13.59 -22.22
N TYR A 34 0.45 -12.83 -21.13
CA TYR A 34 -0.47 -12.89 -19.99
C TYR A 34 -1.90 -12.53 -20.39
N TYR A 35 -2.11 -11.42 -21.09
CA TYR A 35 -3.44 -10.98 -21.52
C TYR A 35 -4.12 -11.97 -22.47
N SER A 36 -3.34 -12.67 -23.29
CA SER A 36 -3.88 -13.73 -24.15
C SER A 36 -4.43 -14.93 -23.34
N ILE A 37 -3.86 -15.20 -22.17
CA ILE A 37 -4.30 -16.28 -21.27
C ILE A 37 -5.55 -15.85 -20.47
N VAL A 38 -5.55 -14.63 -19.93
CA VAL A 38 -6.65 -14.15 -19.06
C VAL A 38 -7.85 -13.60 -19.84
N GLY A 39 -7.70 -13.37 -21.14
CA GLY A 39 -8.78 -12.88 -22.02
C GLY A 39 -9.18 -11.42 -21.76
N SER A 40 -8.40 -10.67 -21.00
CA SER A 40 -8.69 -9.28 -20.62
C SER A 40 -7.42 -8.44 -20.61
N ARG A 41 -7.47 -7.27 -21.27
CA ARG A 41 -6.44 -6.22 -21.16
C ARG A 41 -6.85 -5.26 -20.04
N ALA A 42 -6.57 -5.62 -18.81
CA ALA A 42 -6.68 -4.66 -17.71
C ALA A 42 -5.45 -3.73 -17.72
N ASN A 43 -5.64 -2.47 -17.36
CA ASN A 43 -4.52 -1.53 -17.19
C ASN A 43 -3.76 -1.88 -15.90
N ASN A 44 -2.99 -2.98 -15.95
CA ASN A 44 -2.25 -3.48 -14.80
C ASN A 44 -0.84 -2.90 -14.80
N GLN A 45 -0.44 -2.33 -13.68
CA GLN A 45 0.97 -2.11 -13.38
C GLN A 45 1.58 -3.44 -12.91
N TRP A 46 2.74 -3.76 -13.43
CA TRP A 46 3.48 -4.94 -13.01
C TRP A 46 4.61 -4.54 -12.10
N ILE A 47 4.80 -5.30 -11.02
CA ILE A 47 5.73 -4.99 -9.95
C ILE A 47 6.60 -6.20 -9.70
N TYR A 48 7.89 -5.97 -9.64
CA TYR A 48 8.89 -6.93 -9.24
C TYR A 48 9.88 -6.26 -8.28
N ASP A 49 10.19 -6.89 -7.17
CA ASP A 49 11.04 -6.33 -6.10
C ASP A 49 10.66 -4.87 -5.72
N ALA A 50 9.35 -4.63 -5.51
CA ALA A 50 8.75 -3.34 -5.20
C ALA A 50 9.05 -2.20 -6.20
N SER A 51 9.46 -2.54 -7.44
CA SER A 51 9.67 -1.61 -8.54
C SER A 51 8.63 -1.83 -9.62
N VAL A 52 8.09 -0.74 -10.18
CA VAL A 52 7.18 -0.82 -11.33
C VAL A 52 8.01 -1.16 -12.57
N LEU A 53 7.56 -2.17 -13.30
CA LEU A 53 8.21 -2.63 -14.52
C LEU A 53 7.76 -1.80 -15.72
N ASN A 54 8.71 -1.28 -16.51
CA ASN A 54 8.42 -0.61 -17.76
C ASN A 54 8.38 -1.63 -18.92
N ASP A 55 7.57 -1.34 -19.93
CA ASP A 55 7.32 -2.27 -21.03
C ASP A 55 8.54 -2.57 -21.90
N ASP A 56 9.53 -1.68 -21.92
CA ASP A 56 10.79 -1.78 -22.68
C ASP A 56 11.92 -2.49 -21.92
N GLU A 57 11.78 -2.69 -20.62
CA GLU A 57 12.73 -3.47 -19.81
C GLU A 57 12.66 -4.96 -20.15
N THR A 58 13.81 -5.65 -20.06
CA THR A 58 13.88 -7.10 -20.36
C THR A 58 13.98 -7.92 -19.07
N ILE A 59 13.62 -9.19 -19.16
CA ILE A 59 13.78 -10.16 -18.06
C ILE A 59 15.22 -10.16 -17.55
N LEU A 60 16.20 -10.10 -18.46
CA LEU A 60 17.61 -10.07 -18.14
C LEU A 60 18.02 -8.79 -17.38
N THR A 61 17.60 -7.62 -17.85
CA THR A 61 17.98 -6.33 -17.22
C THR A 61 17.39 -6.16 -15.82
N LEU A 62 16.26 -6.81 -15.56
CA LEU A 62 15.59 -6.81 -14.27
C LEU A 62 16.13 -7.88 -13.30
N GLY A 63 16.98 -8.79 -13.77
CA GLY A 63 17.50 -9.90 -12.97
C GLY A 63 16.43 -10.90 -12.55
N ILE A 64 15.35 -11.03 -13.35
CA ILE A 64 14.27 -11.97 -13.06
C ILE A 64 14.73 -13.39 -13.37
N GLU A 65 14.61 -14.27 -12.38
CA GLU A 65 15.07 -15.65 -12.44
C GLU A 65 13.91 -16.65 -12.59
N ASN A 66 14.27 -17.94 -12.76
CA ASN A 66 13.28 -19.01 -12.84
C ASN A 66 12.47 -19.12 -11.55
N GLU A 67 11.15 -19.30 -11.67
CA GLU A 67 10.20 -19.39 -10.55
C GLU A 67 9.95 -18.07 -9.80
N ASP A 68 10.45 -16.96 -10.29
CA ASP A 68 10.15 -15.66 -9.71
C ASP A 68 8.69 -15.25 -9.87
N ASN A 69 8.23 -14.42 -8.94
CA ASN A 69 6.87 -13.92 -8.90
C ASN A 69 6.81 -12.44 -9.28
N ILE A 70 6.05 -12.14 -10.31
CA ILE A 70 5.70 -10.77 -10.70
C ILE A 70 4.26 -10.51 -10.30
N GLU A 71 3.99 -9.35 -9.73
CA GLU A 71 2.65 -8.96 -9.34
C GLU A 71 2.00 -8.08 -10.40
N ALA A 72 0.87 -8.54 -10.94
CA ALA A 72 0.01 -7.75 -11.83
C ALA A 72 -1.02 -7.01 -10.98
N PHE A 73 -0.76 -5.73 -10.72
CA PHE A 73 -1.59 -4.88 -9.88
C PHE A 73 -2.46 -3.95 -10.73
N THR A 74 -3.77 -3.93 -10.48
CA THR A 74 -4.66 -2.92 -11.07
C THR A 74 -4.74 -1.73 -10.12
N PRO A 75 -4.16 -0.57 -10.48
CA PRO A 75 -4.26 0.59 -9.62
C PRO A 75 -5.73 0.96 -9.43
N SER A 76 -6.14 1.17 -8.19
CA SER A 76 -7.51 1.61 -7.86
C SER A 76 -7.73 3.08 -8.26
N ARG A 77 -6.67 3.80 -8.56
CA ARG A 77 -6.67 5.21 -8.94
C ARG A 77 -5.99 5.37 -10.29
N GLY A 78 -6.64 6.13 -11.17
CA GLY A 78 -6.20 6.31 -12.56
C GLY A 78 -4.77 6.84 -12.68
N GLY A 79 -4.02 6.25 -13.58
CA GLY A 79 -2.84 6.71 -14.31
C GLY A 79 -1.87 7.62 -13.56
N GLY A 80 -1.15 7.11 -12.57
CA GLY A 80 -0.07 7.80 -11.90
C GLY A 80 0.93 6.80 -11.32
N ASP A 81 2.13 7.26 -10.98
CA ASP A 81 3.15 6.48 -10.29
C ASP A 81 2.55 5.55 -9.23
N PHE A 82 2.95 4.28 -9.23
CA PHE A 82 2.59 3.33 -8.18
C PHE A 82 3.01 3.87 -6.80
N GLY A 83 2.13 3.74 -5.81
CA GLY A 83 2.38 4.17 -4.44
C GLY A 83 1.27 5.03 -3.86
N ILE A 84 1.36 5.31 -2.57
CA ILE A 84 0.46 6.20 -1.84
C ILE A 84 1.24 7.37 -1.24
N ASP A 85 0.70 8.59 -1.36
CA ASP A 85 1.25 9.76 -0.72
C ASP A 85 0.61 9.92 0.65
N MET A 86 1.44 9.85 1.71
CA MET A 86 0.98 10.03 3.10
C MET A 86 2.15 10.42 4.01
N ALA A 87 1.86 10.65 5.27
CA ALA A 87 2.86 10.99 6.28
C ALA A 87 4.07 10.04 6.24
N ASP A 88 5.27 10.57 6.43
CA ASP A 88 6.46 9.76 6.63
C ASP A 88 6.46 9.11 8.01
N ILE A 89 5.82 7.95 8.12
CA ILE A 89 5.69 7.20 9.37
C ILE A 89 7.00 6.52 9.82
N SER A 90 8.09 6.66 9.07
CA SER A 90 9.43 6.29 9.52
C SER A 90 10.14 7.44 10.27
N ASN A 91 9.63 8.66 10.15
CA ASN A 91 10.18 9.85 10.81
C ASN A 91 9.53 10.06 12.19
N GLU A 92 10.21 9.62 13.25
CA GLU A 92 9.71 9.68 14.63
C GLU A 92 9.44 11.11 15.14
N LYS A 93 10.00 12.14 14.51
CA LYS A 93 9.69 13.55 14.85
C LYS A 93 8.23 13.90 14.60
N GLY A 94 7.55 13.13 13.75
CA GLY A 94 6.14 13.28 13.47
C GLY A 94 5.21 12.68 14.51
N ILE A 95 5.69 11.86 15.45
CA ILE A 95 4.83 11.18 16.42
C ILE A 95 4.14 12.19 17.34
N VAL A 96 2.81 12.09 17.37
CA VAL A 96 1.94 12.85 18.27
C VAL A 96 1.12 11.86 19.09
N ARG A 97 1.10 12.06 20.41
CA ARG A 97 0.33 11.27 21.37
C ARG A 97 -0.94 12.00 21.75
N CYS A 98 -2.05 11.32 21.62
CA CYS A 98 -3.36 11.88 21.89
C CYS A 98 -4.16 11.04 22.87
N ASN A 99 -5.08 11.73 23.58
CA ASN A 99 -6.09 11.09 24.39
C ASN A 99 -7.43 11.09 23.65
N TYR A 100 -8.28 10.12 23.95
CA TYR A 100 -9.62 10.06 23.35
C TYR A 100 -10.42 11.32 23.68
N GLY A 101 -10.98 11.95 22.65
CA GLY A 101 -11.93 13.05 22.78
C GLY A 101 -13.29 12.56 23.30
N LYS A 102 -13.98 13.38 24.09
CA LYS A 102 -15.33 13.05 24.60
C LYS A 102 -16.44 13.15 23.54
N ASN A 103 -16.20 13.90 22.46
CA ASN A 103 -17.19 14.23 21.41
C ASN A 103 -16.56 13.99 20.03
N ALA A 104 -16.24 12.72 19.71
CA ALA A 104 -15.77 12.35 18.37
C ALA A 104 -16.99 12.29 17.41
N ALA A 105 -16.78 12.72 16.16
CA ALA A 105 -17.76 12.51 15.11
C ALA A 105 -17.88 10.99 14.82
N LYS A 106 -19.03 10.58 14.29
CA LYS A 106 -19.28 9.15 14.00
C LYS A 106 -18.34 8.50 12.99
N TRP A 107 -17.57 9.30 12.28
CA TRP A 107 -16.53 8.84 11.36
C TRP A 107 -15.09 8.93 11.92
N ASN A 108 -14.97 9.38 13.17
CA ASN A 108 -13.71 9.43 13.91
C ASN A 108 -13.73 8.36 15.02
N ILE A 109 -13.61 7.10 14.60
CA ILE A 109 -13.63 5.94 15.51
C ILE A 109 -12.31 5.19 15.38
N ILE A 110 -11.41 5.40 16.34
CA ILE A 110 -10.14 4.68 16.43
C ILE A 110 -10.34 3.37 17.20
N THR A 111 -9.89 2.27 16.61
CA THR A 111 -9.93 0.93 17.22
C THR A 111 -8.53 0.43 17.56
N LYS A 112 -8.41 -0.63 18.36
CA LYS A 112 -7.13 -1.24 18.71
C LYS A 112 -6.39 -1.73 17.45
N GLY A 113 -5.09 -1.46 17.40
CA GLY A 113 -4.24 -1.80 16.26
C GLY A 113 -3.99 -0.62 15.33
N LEU A 114 -3.88 -0.93 14.05
CA LEU A 114 -3.72 0.05 12.98
C LEU A 114 -5.06 0.67 12.60
N ASN A 115 -5.06 1.98 12.44
CA ASN A 115 -6.10 2.75 11.76
C ASN A 115 -5.41 3.65 10.74
N VAL A 116 -6.11 4.03 9.69
CA VAL A 116 -5.60 4.94 8.65
C VAL A 116 -6.53 6.13 8.59
N ASP A 117 -5.98 7.32 8.81
CA ASP A 117 -6.72 8.56 8.62
C ASP A 117 -6.65 8.98 7.16
N GLY A 118 -7.71 9.61 6.69
CA GLY A 118 -7.75 10.12 5.34
C GLY A 118 -9.01 10.96 5.09
N ILE A 119 -9.09 11.53 3.89
CA ILE A 119 -10.17 12.44 3.52
C ILE A 119 -11.20 11.69 2.66
N CYS A 120 -12.46 11.69 3.11
CA CYS A 120 -13.55 11.17 2.30
C CYS A 120 -13.84 12.10 1.12
N LYS A 121 -13.80 11.58 -0.11
CA LYS A 121 -14.05 12.34 -1.35
C LYS A 121 -15.40 12.06 -1.99
N ASN A 122 -16.24 11.27 -1.37
CA ASN A 122 -17.59 11.01 -1.87
C ASN A 122 -18.54 12.18 -1.53
N GLU A 123 -18.93 12.95 -2.52
CA GLU A 123 -19.83 14.12 -2.38
C GLU A 123 -21.20 13.77 -1.76
N LYS A 124 -21.62 12.51 -1.85
CA LYS A 124 -22.89 12.04 -1.26
C LYS A 124 -22.74 11.52 0.17
N CYS A 125 -21.54 11.58 0.74
CA CYS A 125 -21.27 11.12 2.08
C CYS A 125 -21.40 12.25 3.10
N GLU A 126 -21.96 11.97 4.27
CA GLU A 126 -22.00 12.93 5.37
C GLU A 126 -20.60 13.40 5.83
N ALA A 127 -19.58 12.55 5.64
CA ALA A 127 -18.19 12.86 5.93
C ALA A 127 -17.44 13.48 4.73
N TYR A 128 -18.14 14.01 3.72
CA TYR A 128 -17.48 14.60 2.55
C TYR A 128 -16.51 15.71 2.94
N ASN A 129 -15.29 15.62 2.40
CA ASN A 129 -14.15 16.50 2.72
C ASN A 129 -13.76 16.57 4.21
N GLN A 130 -14.24 15.62 5.03
CA GLN A 130 -13.80 15.49 6.41
C GLN A 130 -12.71 14.42 6.52
N GLU A 131 -11.87 14.58 7.54
CA GLU A 131 -10.93 13.55 7.97
C GLU A 131 -11.71 12.43 8.67
N VAL A 132 -11.48 11.20 8.23
CA VAL A 132 -12.15 10.01 8.74
C VAL A 132 -11.12 8.98 9.18
N ASP A 133 -11.43 8.24 10.23
CA ASP A 133 -10.60 7.13 10.69
C ASP A 133 -11.09 5.83 10.06
N CYS A 134 -10.21 5.13 9.35
CA CYS A 134 -10.46 3.82 8.77
C CYS A 134 -9.84 2.74 9.66
N PRO A 135 -10.61 1.99 10.45
CA PRO A 135 -10.09 0.90 11.26
C PRO A 135 -9.58 -0.25 10.39
N ILE A 136 -8.33 -0.63 10.57
CA ILE A 136 -7.70 -1.79 9.90
C ILE A 136 -7.54 -2.96 10.88
N GLY A 137 -7.08 -2.68 12.11
CA GLY A 137 -7.02 -3.64 13.21
C GLY A 137 -5.64 -4.22 13.48
N ILE A 138 -5.62 -5.48 13.93
CA ILE A 138 -4.42 -6.24 14.32
C ILE A 138 -4.07 -7.22 13.20
N GLY A 139 -2.79 -7.30 12.84
CA GLY A 139 -2.29 -8.20 11.79
C GLY A 139 -1.12 -7.62 11.01
N SER A 140 -0.91 -8.14 9.81
CA SER A 140 0.07 -7.65 8.83
C SER A 140 -0.66 -7.09 7.61
N PHE A 141 -0.33 -5.87 7.21
CA PHE A 141 -1.03 -5.11 6.18
C PHE A 141 -0.03 -4.43 5.26
N ASP A 142 -0.15 -4.61 3.96
CA ASP A 142 0.55 -3.81 2.97
C ASP A 142 -0.39 -2.69 2.49
N LEU A 143 -0.21 -1.48 3.03
CA LEU A 143 -1.13 -0.36 2.74
C LEU A 143 -1.12 0.09 1.29
N VAL A 144 -0.06 -0.21 0.54
CA VAL A 144 0.01 0.11 -0.89
C VAL A 144 -0.78 -0.90 -1.71
N ARG A 145 -0.67 -2.20 -1.39
CA ARG A 145 -1.40 -3.28 -2.07
C ARG A 145 -2.85 -3.37 -1.64
N ASP A 146 -3.09 -3.24 -0.34
CA ASP A 146 -4.40 -3.35 0.28
C ASP A 146 -5.13 -2.01 0.33
N ALA A 147 -4.78 -1.04 -0.53
CA ALA A 147 -5.37 0.30 -0.54
C ALA A 147 -6.90 0.29 -0.71
N ASP A 148 -7.44 -0.74 -1.35
CA ASP A 148 -8.88 -0.97 -1.50
C ASP A 148 -9.59 -1.32 -0.18
N ARG A 149 -8.84 -1.62 0.90
CA ARG A 149 -9.37 -1.82 2.27
C ARG A 149 -9.48 -0.52 3.05
N ILE A 150 -8.80 0.56 2.60
CA ILE A 150 -8.79 1.86 3.26
C ILE A 150 -10.03 2.64 2.79
N LYS A 151 -11.13 2.53 3.54
CA LYS A 151 -12.44 3.04 3.15
C LYS A 151 -13.07 3.91 4.22
N CYS A 152 -13.85 4.87 3.77
CA CYS A 152 -14.68 5.69 4.66
C CYS A 152 -15.62 4.80 5.48
N PRO A 153 -15.66 4.93 6.82
CA PRO A 153 -16.52 4.11 7.67
C PRO A 153 -18.02 4.39 7.48
N ILE A 154 -18.37 5.51 6.81
CA ILE A 154 -19.76 5.90 6.58
C ILE A 154 -20.27 5.41 5.22
N CYS A 155 -19.53 5.68 4.13
CA CYS A 155 -20.02 5.38 2.77
C CYS A 155 -19.31 4.20 2.10
N ASN A 156 -18.31 3.61 2.74
CA ASN A 156 -17.51 2.50 2.24
C ASN A 156 -16.80 2.76 0.89
N ASN A 157 -16.66 4.03 0.50
CA ASN A 157 -15.85 4.43 -0.64
C ASN A 157 -14.38 4.62 -0.21
N GLU A 158 -13.47 4.49 -1.16
CA GLU A 158 -12.05 4.77 -0.94
C GLU A 158 -11.86 6.20 -0.44
N ILE A 159 -10.87 6.39 0.42
CA ILE A 159 -10.46 7.71 0.95
C ILE A 159 -9.06 8.05 0.46
N ASP A 160 -8.69 9.33 0.55
CA ASP A 160 -7.31 9.76 0.36
C ASP A 160 -6.57 9.63 1.69
N PRO A 161 -5.70 8.62 1.86
CA PRO A 161 -5.00 8.39 3.12
C PRO A 161 -4.03 9.54 3.42
N THR A 162 -3.97 9.95 4.67
CA THR A 162 -3.11 11.04 5.14
C THR A 162 -2.03 10.54 6.10
N THR A 163 -2.39 9.64 7.01
CA THR A 163 -1.46 9.11 8.01
C THR A 163 -1.93 7.79 8.62
N CYS A 164 -1.04 7.14 9.38
CA CYS A 164 -1.35 5.99 10.21
C CYS A 164 -1.54 6.39 11.66
N VAL A 165 -2.51 5.75 12.31
CA VAL A 165 -2.83 5.89 13.73
C VAL A 165 -2.69 4.53 14.39
N PHE A 166 -1.98 4.47 15.50
CA PHE A 166 -1.75 3.24 16.27
C PHE A 166 -2.38 3.38 17.65
N CYS A 167 -3.20 2.41 18.01
CA CYS A 167 -3.98 2.43 19.24
C CYS A 167 -3.81 1.13 20.01
N LYS A 168 -3.32 1.24 21.27
CA LYS A 168 -3.21 0.10 22.22
C LYS A 168 -2.66 -1.18 21.58
N CYS A 169 -1.52 -1.06 20.91
CA CYS A 169 -0.86 -2.17 20.22
C CYS A 169 0.66 -2.02 20.25
N GLU A 170 1.36 -3.08 19.89
CA GLU A 170 2.73 -2.98 19.40
C GLU A 170 2.69 -2.97 17.87
N TYR A 171 3.58 -2.20 17.24
CA TYR A 171 3.69 -2.13 15.78
C TYR A 171 5.14 -2.01 15.32
N LYS A 172 5.41 -2.48 14.13
CA LYS A 172 6.62 -2.21 13.37
C LYS A 172 6.25 -1.96 11.91
N LEU A 173 7.15 -1.37 11.18
CA LEU A 173 6.97 -1.13 9.75
C LEU A 173 8.22 -1.55 8.97
N GLU A 174 7.98 -1.95 7.74
CA GLU A 174 8.96 -2.13 6.69
C GLU A 174 8.42 -1.48 5.42
N GLY A 175 9.25 -0.70 4.71
CA GLY A 175 8.76 0.03 3.56
C GLY A 175 9.84 0.48 2.60
N LYS A 176 9.39 0.82 1.39
CA LYS A 176 10.15 1.56 0.39
C LYS A 176 9.44 2.88 0.15
N LYS A 177 10.13 3.99 0.34
CA LYS A 177 9.59 5.33 0.10
C LYS A 177 10.44 6.09 -0.91
N LYS A 178 9.80 6.97 -1.68
CA LYS A 178 10.46 7.89 -2.61
C LYS A 178 10.49 9.29 -1.99
N LEU A 179 11.69 9.81 -1.81
CA LEU A 179 11.92 11.14 -1.29
C LEU A 179 12.95 11.85 -2.17
N ASN A 180 12.60 13.03 -2.69
CA ASN A 180 13.49 13.82 -3.57
C ASN A 180 14.05 13.01 -4.77
N GLY A 181 13.23 12.16 -5.38
CA GLY A 181 13.60 11.33 -6.52
C GLY A 181 14.45 10.09 -6.19
N LYS A 182 14.79 9.87 -4.92
CA LYS A 182 15.53 8.69 -4.47
C LYS A 182 14.61 7.72 -3.74
N THR A 183 14.83 6.44 -3.93
CA THR A 183 14.14 5.38 -3.19
C THR A 183 14.96 5.02 -1.96
N GLU A 184 14.30 4.98 -0.81
CA GLU A 184 14.89 4.62 0.49
C GLU A 184 14.14 3.43 1.07
N HIS A 185 14.89 2.44 1.55
CA HIS A 185 14.35 1.35 2.37
C HIS A 185 14.34 1.79 3.84
N VAL A 186 13.24 1.51 4.51
CA VAL A 186 13.09 1.78 5.93
C VAL A 186 12.52 0.58 6.65
N SER A 187 13.02 0.32 7.85
CA SER A 187 12.46 -0.67 8.77
C SER A 187 12.58 -0.16 10.19
N THR A 188 11.65 -0.54 11.05
CA THR A 188 11.68 -0.18 12.46
C THR A 188 11.65 -1.42 13.36
N ASN A 189 12.17 -1.27 14.56
CA ASN A 189 11.90 -2.22 15.63
C ASN A 189 10.45 -2.08 16.10
N TRP A 190 9.98 -3.06 16.89
CA TRP A 190 8.68 -2.99 17.55
C TRP A 190 8.59 -1.75 18.43
N LYS A 191 7.54 -0.97 18.24
CA LYS A 191 7.14 0.19 19.04
C LYS A 191 5.86 -0.15 19.79
N ARG A 192 5.67 0.44 20.98
CA ARG A 192 4.55 0.12 21.84
C ARG A 192 3.73 1.37 22.17
N VAL A 193 2.42 1.27 21.93
CA VAL A 193 1.44 2.30 22.24
C VAL A 193 0.53 1.83 23.36
N GLU A 194 0.85 2.22 24.59
CA GLU A 194 0.13 1.76 25.80
C GLU A 194 -1.10 2.60 26.11
N LYS A 195 -0.96 3.93 25.95
CA LYS A 195 -2.01 4.89 26.31
C LYS A 195 -2.67 5.42 25.04
N ASP A 196 -3.99 5.36 25.03
CA ASP A 196 -4.86 5.93 24.00
C ASP A 196 -4.37 5.65 22.57
N TYR A 197 -3.85 6.64 21.83
CA TYR A 197 -3.34 6.44 20.48
C TYR A 197 -2.20 7.38 20.11
N GLU A 198 -1.42 6.99 19.12
CA GLU A 198 -0.36 7.80 18.50
C GLU A 198 -0.62 7.88 16.99
N TYR A 199 -0.34 9.04 16.40
CA TYR A 199 -0.35 9.22 14.95
C TYR A 199 0.89 9.97 14.49
N TYR A 200 1.16 9.94 13.17
CA TYR A 200 2.25 10.71 12.58
C TYR A 200 1.69 11.97 11.92
N ASP A 201 2.00 13.14 12.49
CA ASP A 201 1.59 14.44 11.97
C ASP A 201 2.32 14.73 10.63
N PRO A 202 1.62 14.81 9.48
CA PRO A 202 2.26 15.06 8.19
C PRO A 202 3.03 16.37 8.13
N LYS A 203 2.66 17.37 8.94
CA LYS A 203 3.36 18.67 9.01
C LYS A 203 4.72 18.55 9.67
N LYS A 204 4.91 17.58 10.54
CA LYS A 204 6.16 17.34 11.27
C LYS A 204 7.01 16.24 10.67
N SER A 205 6.37 15.17 10.19
CA SER A 205 7.07 14.04 9.57
C SER A 205 7.45 14.30 8.12
N GLY A 206 6.69 15.16 7.44
CA GLY A 206 6.69 15.31 6.00
C GLY A 206 5.74 14.33 5.31
N ILE A 207 5.49 14.57 4.02
CA ILE A 207 4.72 13.66 3.15
C ILE A 207 5.72 13.00 2.20
N VAL A 208 5.62 11.69 2.05
CA VAL A 208 6.45 10.89 1.15
C VAL A 208 5.57 9.97 0.31
N ARG A 209 6.09 9.52 -0.83
CA ARG A 209 5.45 8.52 -1.64
C ARG A 209 5.92 7.14 -1.21
N TRP A 210 5.03 6.37 -0.61
CA TRP A 210 5.28 4.99 -0.25
C TRP A 210 5.06 4.09 -1.47
N LEU A 211 6.11 3.39 -1.89
CA LEU A 211 6.07 2.38 -2.94
C LEU A 211 5.73 1.00 -2.39
N MET A 212 6.09 0.76 -1.13
CA MET A 212 5.73 -0.39 -0.32
C MET A 212 5.60 0.09 1.13
N LEU A 213 4.58 -0.36 1.83
CA LEU A 213 4.42 -0.04 3.26
C LEU A 213 3.73 -1.18 3.98
N ILE A 214 4.54 -2.07 4.53
CA ILE A 214 4.07 -3.19 5.34
C ILE A 214 4.10 -2.76 6.80
N ILE A 215 2.95 -2.88 7.44
CA ILE A 215 2.77 -2.59 8.87
C ILE A 215 2.30 -3.86 9.56
N GLU A 216 3.06 -4.29 10.56
CA GLU A 216 2.65 -5.37 11.43
C GLU A 216 2.21 -4.81 12.78
N THR A 217 1.07 -5.28 13.26
CA THR A 217 0.54 -4.94 14.57
C THR A 217 0.20 -6.19 15.36
N LYS A 218 0.41 -6.15 16.68
CA LYS A 218 0.01 -7.20 17.61
C LYS A 218 -0.56 -6.60 18.90
N PRO A 219 -1.39 -7.36 19.65
CA PRO A 219 -1.89 -6.90 20.94
C PRO A 219 -0.76 -6.59 21.92
N LEU A 220 -1.06 -5.70 22.89
CA LEU A 220 -0.18 -5.43 24.03
C LEU A 220 -0.05 -6.63 24.92
#